data_92eb7bcce54175ab481383e9cc28a02f
#
_entry.id   92eb7bcce54175ab481383e9cc28a02f
#
_cell.length_a   1.000
_cell.length_b   1.000
_cell.length_c   1.000
_cell.angle_alpha   90.00
_cell.angle_beta   90.00
_cell.angle_gamma   90.00
#
_symmetry.space_group_name_H-M   'P 1'
#
loop_
_entity.id
_entity.type
_entity.pdbx_description
1 polymer ?
#
loop_
_entity_poly.entity_id
_entity_poly.type
_entity_poly.pdbx_seq_one_letter_code
_entity_poly.pdbx_strand_id
1 'polypeptide(L)'
;YIDYIVVMDEKDIPNKVVAVGGPYNPCMSGELKMPMGNSGSQPLPFDGIKVICRRAAMEFKAGIKANLGLGMPQSVGNIMDEEGVSKDITLISESGNIGGVPAIGPLFGSHYNVEASSDQGDHFNMFDGEGLACVGFGLSEVDPTGAMNTSILNGTVIGVGGLMNI
;
A
#
# COMPACT_ATOMS: atom_id res chain seq x y z
N TYR A 1 23.77 -13.77 9.23
CA TYR A 1 24.10 -15.21 9.30
C TYR A 1 23.03 -15.97 8.54
N ILE A 2 23.47 -16.84 7.61
CA ILE A 2 22.59 -17.70 6.80
C ILE A 2 22.93 -19.14 7.17
N ASP A 3 21.97 -19.88 7.71
CA ASP A 3 22.15 -21.27 8.11
C ASP A 3 21.94 -22.24 6.94
N TYR A 4 21.07 -21.88 5.99
CA TYR A 4 20.74 -22.72 4.84
C TYR A 4 20.55 -21.88 3.58
N ILE A 5 21.04 -22.40 2.46
CA ILE A 5 20.76 -21.88 1.12
C ILE A 5 20.01 -22.97 0.36
N VAL A 6 18.78 -22.68 -0.07
CA VAL A 6 18.00 -23.57 -0.90
C VAL A 6 18.04 -23.06 -2.34
N VAL A 7 18.55 -23.89 -3.24
CA VAL A 7 18.53 -23.61 -4.68
C VAL A 7 17.31 -24.28 -5.28
N MET A 8 16.47 -23.50 -5.93
CA MET A 8 15.25 -23.98 -6.60
C MET A 8 15.44 -23.93 -8.11
N ASP A 9 14.84 -24.88 -8.82
CA ASP A 9 14.75 -24.82 -10.28
C ASP A 9 13.82 -23.67 -10.69
N GLU A 10 14.10 -23.04 -11.82
CA GLU A 10 13.29 -21.92 -12.34
C GLU A 10 11.82 -22.28 -12.52
N LYS A 11 11.53 -23.55 -12.86
CA LYS A 11 10.16 -24.08 -12.98
C LYS A 11 9.36 -24.09 -11.68
N ASP A 12 10.08 -24.13 -10.52
CA ASP A 12 9.50 -24.19 -9.19
C ASP A 12 9.33 -22.78 -8.56
N ILE A 13 9.76 -21.73 -9.29
CA ILE A 13 9.60 -20.34 -8.91
C ILE A 13 8.40 -19.78 -9.70
N PRO A 14 7.19 -19.74 -9.10
CA PRO A 14 5.97 -19.39 -9.83
C PRO A 14 5.97 -17.94 -10.35
N ASN A 15 6.73 -17.05 -9.70
CA ASN A 15 6.85 -15.65 -10.11
C ASN A 15 8.24 -15.12 -9.78
N LYS A 16 8.86 -14.46 -10.75
CA LYS A 16 10.16 -13.76 -10.57
C LYS A 16 10.02 -12.41 -9.85
N VAL A 17 8.82 -12.05 -9.45
CA VAL A 17 8.48 -10.83 -8.74
C VAL A 17 7.75 -11.15 -7.45
N VAL A 18 7.85 -10.30 -6.47
CA VAL A 18 7.42 -10.47 -5.08
C VAL A 18 5.91 -10.76 -4.92
N ALA A 19 5.10 -10.43 -5.90
CA ALA A 19 3.65 -10.63 -5.82
C ALA A 19 3.23 -12.00 -6.34
N VAL A 20 2.63 -12.80 -5.47
CA VAL A 20 1.99 -14.06 -5.86
C VAL A 20 0.82 -13.75 -6.80
N GLY A 21 0.99 -14.06 -8.09
CA GLY A 21 -0.10 -14.03 -9.07
C GLY A 21 -0.18 -12.81 -9.99
N GLY A 22 0.80 -11.91 -9.98
CA GLY A 22 0.86 -10.79 -10.93
C GLY A 22 1.95 -10.97 -11.99
N PRO A 23 1.70 -10.65 -13.25
CA PRO A 23 2.76 -10.56 -14.26
C PRO A 23 3.70 -9.41 -13.90
N TYR A 24 4.96 -9.51 -14.34
CA TYR A 24 5.89 -8.40 -14.28
C TYR A 24 5.30 -7.16 -14.94
N ASN A 25 5.37 -6.04 -14.26
CA ASN A 25 4.89 -4.75 -14.76
C ASN A 25 6.00 -3.69 -14.60
N PRO A 26 6.56 -3.17 -15.69
CA PRO A 26 7.66 -2.21 -15.63
C PRO A 26 7.29 -0.86 -14.99
N CYS A 27 5.99 -0.58 -14.82
CA CYS A 27 5.55 0.60 -14.08
C CYS A 27 5.70 0.46 -12.56
N MET A 28 5.84 -0.79 -12.08
CA MET A 28 6.08 -1.07 -10.66
C MET A 28 7.57 -1.09 -10.31
N SER A 29 8.44 -1.30 -11.29
CA SER A 29 9.90 -1.21 -11.10
C SER A 29 10.47 0.17 -11.40
N GLY A 30 9.65 1.10 -11.88
CA GLY A 30 10.08 2.45 -12.27
C GLY A 30 10.72 2.53 -13.66
N GLU A 31 10.78 1.43 -14.41
CA GLU A 31 11.37 1.41 -15.76
C GLU A 31 10.52 2.19 -16.77
N LEU A 32 9.21 2.14 -16.62
CA LEU A 32 8.26 2.90 -17.44
C LEU A 32 7.30 3.67 -16.55
N LYS A 33 6.77 4.77 -17.09
CA LYS A 33 5.66 5.50 -16.47
C LYS A 33 4.41 5.36 -17.34
N MET A 34 3.28 5.05 -16.69
CA MET A 34 1.96 5.06 -17.33
C MET A 34 1.32 6.44 -17.15
N PRO A 35 0.47 6.89 -18.08
CA PRO A 35 -0.33 8.10 -17.86
C PRO A 35 -1.14 8.00 -16.57
N MET A 36 -1.20 9.08 -15.81
CA MET A 36 -2.05 9.18 -14.61
C MET A 36 -3.51 8.95 -14.99
N GLY A 37 -4.26 8.30 -14.11
CA GLY A 37 -5.64 7.84 -14.40
C GLY A 37 -5.71 6.51 -15.16
N ASN A 38 -4.57 6.00 -15.65
CA ASN A 38 -4.44 4.71 -16.33
C ASN A 38 -3.38 3.82 -15.64
N SER A 39 -3.17 4.00 -14.36
CA SER A 39 -2.15 3.29 -13.58
C SER A 39 -2.37 1.77 -13.46
N GLY A 40 -3.26 1.21 -14.28
CA GLY A 40 -3.59 -0.21 -14.30
C GLY A 40 -4.66 -0.60 -13.28
N SER A 41 -5.07 0.32 -12.42
CA SER A 41 -6.24 0.13 -11.57
C SER A 41 -7.51 0.44 -12.36
N GLN A 42 -8.46 -0.49 -12.34
CA GLN A 42 -9.79 -0.20 -12.86
C GLN A 42 -10.51 0.76 -11.92
N PRO A 43 -11.32 1.70 -12.44
CA PRO A 43 -12.15 2.55 -11.60
C PRO A 43 -13.00 1.70 -10.64
N LEU A 44 -13.05 2.10 -9.38
CA LEU A 44 -13.87 1.38 -8.41
C LEU A 44 -15.35 1.47 -8.77
N PRO A 45 -16.11 0.37 -8.64
CA PRO A 45 -17.55 0.42 -8.82
C PRO A 45 -18.18 1.41 -7.83
N PHE A 46 -19.27 2.06 -8.24
CA PHE A 46 -19.97 3.00 -7.37
C PHE A 46 -20.79 2.24 -6.34
N ASP A 47 -20.20 2.02 -5.18
CA ASP A 47 -20.78 1.32 -4.05
C ASP A 47 -20.40 2.00 -2.71
N GLY A 48 -20.75 1.38 -1.58
CA GLY A 48 -20.44 1.90 -0.26
C GLY A 48 -18.93 2.03 -0.01
N ILE A 49 -18.11 1.13 -0.57
CA ILE A 49 -16.65 1.18 -0.44
C ILE A 49 -16.10 2.43 -1.12
N LYS A 50 -16.56 2.70 -2.35
CA LYS A 50 -16.14 3.90 -3.09
C LYS A 50 -16.51 5.18 -2.32
N VAL A 51 -17.69 5.23 -1.72
CA VAL A 51 -18.12 6.40 -0.92
C VAL A 51 -17.23 6.61 0.30
N ILE A 52 -16.92 5.53 1.03
CA ILE A 52 -16.02 5.57 2.19
C ILE A 52 -14.62 6.03 1.76
N CYS A 53 -14.07 5.45 0.69
CA CYS A 53 -12.74 5.80 0.20
C CYS A 53 -12.65 7.25 -0.29
N ARG A 54 -13.69 7.76 -0.96
CA ARG A 54 -13.76 9.17 -1.34
C ARG A 54 -13.80 10.10 -0.14
N ARG A 55 -14.59 9.75 0.89
CA ARG A 55 -14.60 10.53 2.11
C ARG A 55 -13.23 10.52 2.81
N ALA A 56 -12.60 9.35 2.89
CA ALA A 56 -11.27 9.23 3.47
C ALA A 56 -10.22 10.02 2.68
N ALA A 57 -10.26 9.99 1.35
CA ALA A 57 -9.34 10.75 0.48
C ALA A 57 -9.34 12.26 0.78
N MET A 58 -10.45 12.81 1.25
CA MET A 58 -10.55 14.24 1.61
C MET A 58 -9.72 14.64 2.84
N GLU A 59 -9.26 13.69 3.65
CA GLU A 59 -8.40 13.97 4.79
C GLU A 59 -6.93 14.15 4.38
N PHE A 60 -6.56 13.70 3.18
CA PHE A 60 -5.19 13.79 2.66
C PHE A 60 -5.00 15.12 1.93
N LYS A 61 -4.12 15.95 2.45
CA LYS A 61 -3.83 17.27 1.90
C LYS A 61 -2.70 17.20 0.88
N ALA A 62 -2.71 18.12 -0.09
CA ALA A 62 -1.61 18.25 -1.04
C ALA A 62 -0.26 18.50 -0.34
N GLY A 63 0.80 17.91 -0.87
CA GLY A 63 2.17 18.08 -0.40
C GLY A 63 2.57 17.16 0.76
N ILE A 64 1.67 16.32 1.28
CA ILE A 64 2.01 15.41 2.38
C ILE A 64 2.60 14.08 1.89
N LYS A 65 3.30 13.42 2.81
CA LYS A 65 3.67 12.00 2.72
C LYS A 65 2.65 11.18 3.51
N ALA A 66 2.17 10.10 2.93
CA ALA A 66 1.12 9.29 3.53
C ALA A 66 1.31 7.80 3.27
N ASN A 67 0.80 6.96 4.18
CA ASN A 67 0.74 5.51 4.00
C ASN A 67 -0.72 5.03 4.00
N LEU A 68 -0.99 3.99 3.22
CA LEU A 68 -2.28 3.33 3.11
C LEU A 68 -2.13 1.83 3.36
N GLY A 69 -2.79 1.34 4.39
CA GLY A 69 -2.77 -0.06 4.79
C GLY A 69 -3.55 -0.99 3.86
N LEU A 70 -3.41 -2.28 4.11
CA LEU A 70 -4.06 -3.36 3.36
C LEU A 70 -5.59 -3.25 3.40
N GLY A 71 -6.23 -3.67 2.32
CA GLY A 71 -7.67 -3.76 2.20
C GLY A 71 -8.32 -2.45 1.73
N MET A 72 -9.38 -2.00 2.40
CA MET A 72 -10.12 -0.80 1.99
C MET A 72 -9.23 0.46 1.88
N PRO A 73 -8.26 0.72 2.78
CA PRO A 73 -7.38 1.89 2.65
C PRO A 73 -6.60 1.96 1.34
N GLN A 74 -6.19 0.83 0.76
CA GLN A 74 -5.53 0.82 -0.56
C GLN A 74 -6.38 1.50 -1.63
N SER A 75 -7.70 1.29 -1.56
CA SER A 75 -8.64 1.86 -2.52
C SER A 75 -8.73 3.38 -2.43
N VAL A 76 -8.32 3.99 -1.32
CA VAL A 76 -8.21 5.45 -1.21
C VAL A 76 -7.19 6.01 -2.21
N GLY A 77 -6.03 5.35 -2.37
CA GLY A 77 -5.04 5.74 -3.37
C GLY A 77 -5.56 5.65 -4.81
N ASN A 78 -6.38 4.65 -5.10
CA ASN A 78 -7.02 4.51 -6.42
C ASN A 78 -8.06 5.62 -6.67
N ILE A 79 -8.81 6.01 -5.64
CA ILE A 79 -9.73 7.15 -5.74
C ILE A 79 -8.95 8.45 -6.00
N MET A 80 -7.83 8.65 -5.32
CA MET A 80 -6.98 9.81 -5.55
C MET A 80 -6.47 9.86 -7.00
N ASP A 81 -6.16 8.71 -7.60
CA ASP A 81 -5.76 8.63 -9.00
C ASP A 81 -6.94 8.88 -9.95
N GLU A 82 -8.11 8.29 -9.70
CA GLU A 82 -9.34 8.56 -10.47
C GLU A 82 -9.71 10.05 -10.49
N GLU A 83 -9.49 10.74 -9.38
CA GLU A 83 -9.83 12.16 -9.23
C GLU A 83 -8.68 13.11 -9.60
N GLY A 84 -7.52 12.55 -10.00
CA GLY A 84 -6.35 13.30 -10.48
C GLY A 84 -5.58 14.07 -9.40
N VAL A 85 -5.78 13.70 -8.11
CA VAL A 85 -5.09 14.34 -6.97
C VAL A 85 -3.92 13.52 -6.44
N SER A 86 -3.73 12.29 -6.91
CA SER A 86 -2.64 11.40 -6.47
C SER A 86 -1.24 12.00 -6.67
N LYS A 87 -1.06 12.82 -7.71
CA LYS A 87 0.19 13.53 -8.02
C LYS A 87 0.60 14.55 -6.96
N ASP A 88 -0.35 15.02 -6.17
CA ASP A 88 -0.12 16.04 -5.15
C ASP A 88 0.15 15.45 -3.77
N ILE A 89 0.15 14.11 -3.65
CA ILE A 89 0.35 13.37 -2.41
C ILE A 89 1.41 12.30 -2.65
N THR A 90 2.44 12.24 -1.82
CA THR A 90 3.44 11.18 -1.91
C THR A 90 2.99 9.97 -1.09
N LEU A 91 2.47 8.96 -1.77
CA LEU A 91 2.10 7.70 -1.12
C LEU A 91 3.35 6.83 -0.93
N ILE A 92 3.50 6.27 0.25
CA ILE A 92 4.66 5.46 0.64
C ILE A 92 4.16 4.15 1.22
N SER A 93 4.68 3.02 0.75
CA SER A 93 4.37 1.71 1.32
C SER A 93 5.45 1.25 2.29
N GLU A 94 5.07 0.43 3.25
CA GLU A 94 6.00 -0.23 4.19
C GLU A 94 7.03 -1.10 3.46
N SER A 95 6.63 -1.67 2.32
CA SER A 95 7.48 -2.56 1.50
C SER A 95 8.60 -1.85 0.74
N GLY A 96 8.71 -0.53 0.85
CA GLY A 96 9.83 0.20 0.31
C GLY A 96 9.53 1.10 -0.89
N ASN A 97 8.29 1.22 -1.34
CA ASN A 97 7.95 2.04 -2.50
C ASN A 97 7.54 3.46 -2.10
N ILE A 98 8.03 4.44 -2.84
CA ILE A 98 7.77 5.87 -2.67
C ILE A 98 7.14 6.41 -3.95
N GLY A 99 6.05 7.16 -3.80
CA GLY A 99 5.32 7.77 -4.91
C GLY A 99 4.48 6.78 -5.71
N GLY A 100 3.80 7.31 -6.72
CA GLY A 100 2.90 6.54 -7.56
C GLY A 100 1.58 6.16 -6.88
N VAL A 101 0.90 5.15 -7.42
CA VAL A 101 -0.42 4.70 -6.97
C VAL A 101 -0.32 3.28 -6.42
N PRO A 102 -0.75 3.03 -5.17
CA PRO A 102 -0.73 1.70 -4.58
C PRO A 102 -1.53 0.69 -5.42
N ALA A 103 -0.92 -0.46 -5.67
CA ALA A 103 -1.61 -1.58 -6.28
C ALA A 103 -2.51 -2.28 -5.25
N ILE A 104 -3.67 -2.77 -5.70
CA ILE A 104 -4.65 -3.43 -4.83
C ILE A 104 -4.56 -4.95 -4.90
N GLY A 105 -5.15 -5.62 -3.90
CA GLY A 105 -5.27 -7.06 -3.86
C GLY A 105 -3.92 -7.77 -3.72
N PRO A 106 -3.65 -8.82 -4.54
CA PRO A 106 -2.42 -9.61 -4.42
C PRO A 106 -1.12 -8.84 -4.66
N LEU A 107 -1.21 -7.66 -5.26
CA LEU A 107 -0.06 -6.77 -5.55
C LEU A 107 0.19 -5.76 -4.42
N PHE A 108 -0.47 -5.92 -3.27
CA PHE A 108 -0.28 -5.04 -2.12
C PHE A 108 1.20 -4.84 -1.78
N GLY A 109 1.56 -3.60 -1.48
CA GLY A 109 2.93 -3.20 -1.22
C GLY A 109 3.67 -2.72 -2.47
N SER A 110 3.19 -3.05 -3.68
CA SER A 110 3.71 -2.48 -4.92
C SER A 110 2.97 -1.18 -5.29
N HIS A 111 3.64 -0.32 -6.03
CA HIS A 111 3.04 0.91 -6.57
C HIS A 111 3.20 0.96 -8.08
N TYR A 112 2.16 1.39 -8.78
CA TYR A 112 2.28 1.82 -10.19
C TYR A 112 2.94 3.20 -10.24
N ASN A 113 3.80 3.42 -11.23
CA ASN A 113 4.53 4.66 -11.38
C ASN A 113 5.43 5.01 -10.18
N VAL A 114 5.99 4.00 -9.52
CA VAL A 114 6.91 4.21 -8.41
C VAL A 114 8.01 5.22 -8.78
N GLU A 115 8.33 6.13 -7.86
CA GLU A 115 9.35 7.17 -8.06
C GLU A 115 10.69 6.75 -7.50
N ALA A 116 10.67 6.05 -6.37
CA ALA A 116 11.85 5.48 -5.75
C ALA A 116 11.47 4.21 -4.95
N SER A 117 12.46 3.38 -4.72
CA SER A 117 12.32 2.21 -3.85
C SER A 117 13.55 2.08 -2.97
N SER A 118 13.35 1.66 -1.73
CA SER A 118 14.41 1.35 -0.79
C SER A 118 14.07 0.10 0.03
N ASP A 119 14.94 -0.26 0.93
CA ASP A 119 14.75 -1.37 1.86
C ASP A 119 13.61 -1.08 2.85
N GLN A 120 12.88 -2.11 3.26
CA GLN A 120 11.79 -1.98 4.24
C GLN A 120 12.26 -1.41 5.57
N GLY A 121 13.47 -1.79 6.04
CA GLY A 121 14.04 -1.27 7.28
C GLY A 121 14.27 0.24 7.22
N ASP A 122 14.73 0.75 6.09
CA ASP A 122 14.92 2.19 5.87
C ASP A 122 13.59 2.95 5.90
N HIS A 123 12.52 2.33 5.38
CA HIS A 123 11.18 2.92 5.43
C HIS A 123 10.64 3.03 6.85
N PHE A 124 10.80 1.98 7.68
CA PHE A 124 10.43 2.06 9.09
C PHE A 124 11.24 3.11 9.86
N ASN A 125 12.55 3.20 9.61
CA ASN A 125 13.36 4.27 10.19
C ASN A 125 12.87 5.67 9.77
N MET A 126 12.42 5.81 8.52
CA MET A 126 11.84 7.07 8.04
C MET A 126 10.49 7.37 8.71
N PHE A 127 9.65 6.37 8.93
CA PHE A 127 8.35 6.54 9.60
C PHE A 127 8.54 6.96 11.06
N ASP A 128 9.41 6.28 11.79
CA ASP A 128 9.76 6.63 13.17
C ASP A 128 10.38 8.04 13.28
N GLY A 129 10.98 8.53 12.21
CA GLY A 129 11.61 9.86 12.10
C GLY A 129 10.71 10.97 11.56
N GLU A 130 9.39 10.92 11.79
CA GLU A 130 8.41 11.91 11.30
C GLU A 130 8.23 11.91 9.76
N GLY A 131 8.44 10.75 9.13
CA GLY A 131 8.35 10.62 7.67
C GLY A 131 6.93 10.68 7.11
N LEU A 132 5.89 10.48 7.91
CA LEU A 132 4.49 10.44 7.50
C LEU A 132 3.67 11.54 8.18
N ALA A 133 2.82 12.20 7.40
CA ALA A 133 1.88 13.21 7.90
C ALA A 133 0.46 12.68 8.08
N CYS A 134 0.10 11.62 7.37
CA CYS A 134 -1.21 11.01 7.43
C CYS A 134 -1.12 9.53 7.09
N VAL A 135 -1.93 8.72 7.76
CA VAL A 135 -2.03 7.28 7.50
C VAL A 135 -3.50 6.85 7.45
N GLY A 136 -3.78 5.86 6.61
CA GLY A 136 -5.09 5.22 6.55
C GLY A 136 -4.96 3.72 6.81
N PHE A 137 -5.53 3.24 7.91
CA PHE A 137 -5.52 1.82 8.26
C PHE A 137 -6.90 1.19 8.25
N GLY A 138 -6.96 -0.10 7.90
CA GLY A 138 -8.08 -0.96 8.18
C GLY A 138 -8.03 -1.47 9.62
N LEU A 139 -9.19 -1.52 10.26
CA LEU A 139 -9.34 -2.02 11.63
C LEU A 139 -10.36 -3.16 11.66
N SER A 140 -10.16 -4.11 12.57
CA SER A 140 -11.14 -5.17 12.79
C SER A 140 -12.33 -4.68 13.62
N GLU A 141 -12.05 -3.89 14.65
CA GLU A 141 -13.05 -3.39 15.60
C GLU A 141 -12.61 -2.05 16.17
N VAL A 142 -13.58 -1.18 16.45
CA VAL A 142 -13.40 0.09 17.18
C VAL A 142 -14.50 0.18 18.21
N ASP A 143 -14.17 0.51 19.45
CA ASP A 143 -15.14 0.72 20.51
C ASP A 143 -15.57 2.21 20.61
N PRO A 144 -16.61 2.53 21.40
CA PRO A 144 -17.08 3.91 21.58
C PRO A 144 -16.06 4.86 22.21
N THR A 145 -14.98 4.35 22.81
CA THR A 145 -13.90 5.17 23.40
C THR A 145 -12.81 5.48 22.37
N GLY A 146 -12.86 4.86 21.19
CA GLY A 146 -11.85 4.96 20.16
C GLY A 146 -10.72 3.93 20.31
N ALA A 147 -10.83 2.96 21.23
CA ALA A 147 -9.88 1.85 21.28
C ALA A 147 -10.07 0.93 20.09
N MET A 148 -8.96 0.48 19.51
CA MET A 148 -8.91 -0.25 18.25
C MET A 148 -8.38 -1.66 18.45
N ASN A 149 -8.98 -2.63 17.77
CA ASN A 149 -8.48 -4.00 17.69
C ASN A 149 -8.06 -4.35 16.27
N THR A 150 -6.80 -4.68 16.11
CA THR A 150 -6.22 -5.21 14.87
C THR A 150 -5.48 -6.52 15.08
N SER A 151 -5.41 -7.00 16.32
CA SER A 151 -4.55 -8.13 16.71
C SER A 151 -5.25 -9.48 16.64
N ILE A 152 -6.50 -9.50 17.06
CA ILE A 152 -7.29 -10.75 17.17
C ILE A 152 -8.66 -10.52 16.54
N LEU A 153 -9.04 -11.37 15.59
CA LEU A 153 -10.36 -11.37 14.97
C LEU A 153 -10.97 -12.76 15.06
N ASN A 154 -12.17 -12.88 15.64
CA ASN A 154 -12.87 -14.15 15.82
C ASN A 154 -12.00 -15.25 16.49
N GLY A 155 -11.19 -14.86 17.47
CA GLY A 155 -10.31 -15.78 18.19
C GLY A 155 -9.01 -16.15 17.45
N THR A 156 -8.80 -15.64 16.24
CA THR A 156 -7.58 -15.85 15.46
C THR A 156 -6.65 -14.65 15.59
N VAL A 157 -5.38 -14.89 15.91
CA VAL A 157 -4.34 -13.86 15.93
C VAL A 157 -4.00 -13.49 14.49
N ILE A 158 -4.23 -12.23 14.13
CA ILE A 158 -3.92 -11.70 12.78
C ILE A 158 -2.69 -10.77 12.78
N GLY A 159 -2.30 -10.25 13.95
CA GLY A 159 -1.18 -9.34 14.10
C GLY A 159 -1.51 -7.88 13.78
N VAL A 160 -0.66 -6.99 14.23
CA VAL A 160 -0.84 -5.53 14.10
C VAL A 160 -0.24 -4.94 12.83
N GLY A 161 0.51 -5.74 12.06
CA GLY A 161 1.24 -5.23 10.89
C GLY A 161 2.18 -4.08 11.24
N GLY A 162 2.23 -3.07 10.38
CA GLY A 162 3.06 -1.86 10.57
C GLY A 162 2.49 -0.83 11.56
N LEU A 163 1.32 -1.06 12.15
CA LEU A 163 0.65 -0.09 13.03
C LEU A 163 1.50 0.37 14.24
N MET A 164 2.50 -0.39 14.61
CA MET A 164 3.39 -0.05 15.74
C MET A 164 4.43 1.03 15.40
N ASN A 165 4.73 1.21 14.12
CA ASN A 165 5.79 2.09 13.61
C ASN A 165 5.26 3.25 12.76
N ILE A 166 3.96 3.33 12.60
CA ILE A 166 3.33 4.30 11.69
C ILE A 166 2.38 5.22 12.43
#